data_a61c6dc6886cbc04d5bdce5c1f285f92
#
_entry.id   a61c6dc6886cbc04d5bdce5c1f285f92
#
_cell.length_a   1.000
_cell.length_b   1.000
_cell.length_c   1.000
_cell.angle_alpha   90.00
_cell.angle_beta   90.00
_cell.angle_gamma   90.00
#
_symmetry.space_group_name_H-M   'P 1'
#
loop_
_entity.id
_entity.type
_entity.pdbx_description
1 polymer ?
#
loop_
_entity_poly.entity_id
_entity_poly.type
_entity_poly.pdbx_seq_one_letter_code
_entity_poly.pdbx_strand_id
1 'polypeptide(L)'
;MATPSNEWVNLNAPQKLDPFKGVKKLPLEEYFTSGHRTCQGCESALVMRMMVKAAGPRTIVLGSTGCMYVANTTYYSTSWVVPWMHTQLGSSGSAGLGAAAGLKALMRKGKLKQEPINVIAFCGDGGGADMGLSAISATLTHPDYNVLILMYDNESYANTDIQLSGSTPYGAHTTFSPPGKARRIMHRRWKKNMAAMLAAGHPTCRYVGTVCMSYSVQAMNSVRKALSIG
;
A
#
# COMPACT_ATOMS: atom_id res chain seq x y z
N MET A 1 -36.82 11.87 10.83
CA MET A 1 -35.84 11.44 9.81
C MET A 1 -35.36 10.06 10.21
N ALA A 2 -35.63 9.03 9.39
CA ALA A 2 -35.11 7.69 9.68
C ALA A 2 -33.59 7.71 9.63
N THR A 3 -32.94 7.19 10.67
CA THR A 3 -31.50 6.93 10.65
C THR A 3 -31.18 6.13 9.39
N PRO A 4 -30.18 6.52 8.57
CA PRO A 4 -29.79 5.71 7.42
C PRO A 4 -29.46 4.32 7.96
N SER A 5 -30.08 3.31 7.36
CA SER A 5 -29.87 1.91 7.75
C SER A 5 -28.37 1.61 7.76
N ASN A 6 -27.88 0.94 8.80
CA ASN A 6 -26.48 0.47 8.92
C ASN A 6 -26.08 -0.53 7.81
N GLU A 7 -26.96 -0.73 6.84
CA GLU A 7 -26.79 -1.66 5.74
C GLU A 7 -25.51 -1.38 4.91
N TRP A 8 -25.25 -0.09 4.63
CA TRP A 8 -24.06 0.30 3.86
C TRP A 8 -22.75 0.00 4.60
N VAL A 9 -22.72 0.16 5.91
CA VAL A 9 -21.52 -0.07 6.74
C VAL A 9 -21.15 -1.55 6.73
N ASN A 10 -22.13 -2.43 6.76
CA ASN A 10 -21.93 -3.88 6.82
C ASN A 10 -21.54 -4.52 5.47
N LEU A 11 -21.71 -3.80 4.36
CA LEU A 11 -21.24 -4.27 3.05
C LEU A 11 -19.71 -4.28 3.00
N ASN A 12 -19.12 -5.37 2.51
CA ASN A 12 -17.67 -5.58 2.49
C ASN A 12 -17.01 -5.36 3.87
N ALA A 13 -17.62 -5.89 4.92
CA ALA A 13 -17.05 -5.83 6.26
C ALA A 13 -15.68 -6.53 6.32
N PRO A 14 -14.77 -6.10 7.21
CA PRO A 14 -13.45 -6.71 7.34
C PRO A 14 -13.55 -8.18 7.73
N GLN A 15 -12.68 -9.00 7.17
CA GLN A 15 -12.56 -10.40 7.53
C GLN A 15 -11.61 -10.56 8.72
N LYS A 16 -12.03 -11.31 9.74
CA LYS A 16 -11.10 -11.69 10.80
C LYS A 16 -10.03 -12.64 10.25
N LEU A 17 -8.78 -12.23 10.31
CA LEU A 17 -7.61 -12.98 9.86
C LEU A 17 -6.73 -13.34 11.06
N ASP A 18 -6.64 -14.63 11.37
CA ASP A 18 -5.81 -15.10 12.48
C ASP A 18 -4.31 -14.91 12.17
N PRO A 19 -3.49 -14.56 13.16
CA PRO A 19 -2.08 -14.36 12.96
C PRO A 19 -1.36 -15.67 12.64
N PHE A 20 -0.31 -15.59 11.83
CA PHE A 20 0.57 -16.73 11.57
C PHE A 20 1.39 -17.06 12.82
N LYS A 21 1.41 -18.33 13.21
CA LYS A 21 2.14 -18.83 14.39
C LYS A 21 3.62 -19.19 14.10
N GLY A 22 4.21 -18.61 13.08
CA GLY A 22 5.60 -18.82 12.68
C GLY A 22 5.77 -19.16 11.21
N VAL A 23 7.02 -19.21 10.75
CA VAL A 23 7.38 -19.39 9.32
C VAL A 23 6.81 -20.68 8.72
N LYS A 24 6.80 -21.78 9.47
CA LYS A 24 6.25 -23.07 9.01
C LYS A 24 4.75 -23.08 8.76
N LYS A 25 4.04 -22.04 9.21
CA LYS A 25 2.58 -21.88 9.05
C LYS A 25 2.22 -20.82 8.01
N LEU A 26 3.18 -20.30 7.27
CA LEU A 26 2.91 -19.40 6.16
C LEU A 26 2.29 -20.19 4.99
N PRO A 27 1.32 -19.60 4.27
CA PRO A 27 0.74 -20.23 3.10
C PRO A 27 1.80 -20.43 2.00
N LEU A 28 1.68 -21.51 1.24
CA LEU A 28 2.57 -21.78 0.10
C LEU A 28 2.09 -21.08 -1.17
N GLU A 29 0.81 -20.77 -1.25
CA GLU A 29 0.20 -20.09 -2.38
C GLU A 29 0.82 -18.70 -2.61
N GLU A 30 1.03 -18.36 -3.88
CA GLU A 30 1.61 -17.09 -4.30
C GLU A 30 0.59 -16.25 -5.06
N TYR A 31 0.50 -14.98 -4.69
CA TYR A 31 -0.38 -14.00 -5.33
C TYR A 31 0.40 -12.87 -6.03
N PHE A 32 1.69 -12.89 -5.90
CA PHE A 32 2.66 -12.11 -6.67
C PHE A 32 3.82 -13.03 -7.03
N THR A 33 3.92 -13.41 -8.29
CA THR A 33 4.83 -14.45 -8.77
C THR A 33 6.11 -13.87 -9.38
N SER A 34 7.02 -14.76 -9.74
CA SER A 34 8.20 -14.40 -10.55
C SER A 34 7.80 -13.89 -11.94
N GLY A 35 8.75 -13.27 -12.65
CA GLY A 35 8.56 -12.69 -13.98
C GLY A 35 8.41 -11.17 -14.00
N HIS A 36 8.42 -10.50 -12.83
CA HIS A 36 8.50 -9.05 -12.74
C HIS A 36 9.89 -8.53 -13.14
N ARG A 37 9.93 -7.27 -13.55
CA ARG A 37 11.17 -6.58 -13.99
C ARG A 37 11.76 -5.66 -12.91
N THR A 38 11.62 -6.03 -11.66
CA THR A 38 12.27 -5.31 -10.56
C THR A 38 13.75 -5.65 -10.50
N CYS A 39 14.53 -4.84 -9.80
CA CYS A 39 15.94 -5.09 -9.57
C CYS A 39 16.16 -6.44 -8.86
N GLN A 40 17.30 -7.05 -9.11
CA GLN A 40 17.70 -8.26 -8.39
C GLN A 40 17.83 -7.97 -6.90
N GLY A 41 17.23 -8.82 -6.05
CA GLY A 41 17.21 -8.60 -4.60
C GLY A 41 16.34 -7.43 -4.13
N CYS A 42 15.43 -6.92 -4.96
CA CYS A 42 14.58 -5.79 -4.62
C CYS A 42 13.69 -6.08 -3.40
N GLU A 43 13.92 -5.37 -2.29
CA GLU A 43 13.11 -5.51 -1.08
C GLU A 43 11.65 -5.12 -1.32
N SER A 44 11.37 -4.12 -2.14
CA SER A 44 10.00 -3.72 -2.47
C SER A 44 9.21 -4.85 -3.14
N ALA A 45 9.85 -5.67 -3.99
CA ALA A 45 9.20 -6.84 -4.58
C ALA A 45 8.89 -7.91 -3.52
N LEU A 46 9.81 -8.13 -2.57
CA LEU A 46 9.58 -9.01 -1.43
C LEU A 46 8.43 -8.51 -0.55
N VAL A 47 8.37 -7.19 -0.27
CA VAL A 47 7.25 -6.57 0.44
C VAL A 47 5.93 -6.88 -0.25
N MET A 48 5.80 -6.61 -1.56
CA MET A 48 4.57 -6.87 -2.31
C MET A 48 4.14 -8.33 -2.20
N ARG A 49 5.07 -9.25 -2.47
CA ARG A 49 4.82 -10.69 -2.39
C ARG A 49 4.29 -11.11 -1.03
N MET A 50 4.96 -10.71 0.05
CA MET A 50 4.60 -11.12 1.41
C MET A 50 3.33 -10.47 1.90
N MET A 51 3.07 -9.20 1.54
CA MET A 51 1.86 -8.49 1.96
C MET A 51 0.61 -9.08 1.29
N VAL A 52 0.65 -9.36 -0.02
CA VAL A 52 -0.49 -9.98 -0.71
C VAL A 52 -0.68 -11.43 -0.28
N LYS A 53 0.41 -12.15 0.00
CA LYS A 53 0.34 -13.49 0.62
C LYS A 53 -0.36 -13.45 1.99
N ALA A 54 -0.09 -12.44 2.80
CA ALA A 54 -0.77 -12.27 4.09
C ALA A 54 -2.26 -11.96 3.94
N ALA A 55 -2.63 -11.20 2.93
CA ALA A 55 -4.02 -10.82 2.65
C ALA A 55 -4.85 -11.96 2.06
N GLY A 56 -4.23 -12.86 1.28
CA GLY A 56 -4.89 -13.99 0.65
C GLY A 56 -5.58 -13.69 -0.67
N PRO A 57 -6.27 -14.68 -1.27
CA PRO A 57 -6.78 -14.63 -2.64
C PRO A 57 -7.92 -13.63 -2.84
N ARG A 58 -8.65 -13.29 -1.78
CA ARG A 58 -9.79 -12.36 -1.86
C ARG A 58 -9.34 -10.91 -1.71
N THR A 59 -8.43 -10.52 -2.56
CA THR A 59 -7.75 -9.22 -2.51
C THR A 59 -7.77 -8.58 -3.88
N ILE A 60 -8.05 -7.28 -3.91
CA ILE A 60 -7.85 -6.40 -5.06
C ILE A 60 -6.69 -5.48 -4.71
N VAL A 61 -5.71 -5.37 -5.60
CA VAL A 61 -4.59 -4.48 -5.43
C VAL A 61 -4.65 -3.32 -6.42
N LEU A 62 -4.47 -2.12 -5.92
CA LEU A 62 -4.33 -0.92 -6.73
C LEU A 62 -3.01 -0.26 -6.37
N GLY A 63 -2.33 0.29 -7.33
CA GLY A 63 -1.06 0.92 -7.01
C GLY A 63 -0.70 2.07 -7.91
N SER A 64 -0.13 3.06 -7.29
CA SER A 64 0.36 4.23 -7.99
C SER A 64 1.64 3.91 -8.76
N THR A 65 1.85 4.64 -9.86
CA THR A 65 3.08 4.59 -10.65
C THR A 65 4.31 4.62 -9.75
N GLY A 66 5.25 3.76 -10.00
CA GLY A 66 6.49 3.59 -9.25
C GLY A 66 7.12 2.25 -9.60
N CYS A 67 8.25 1.89 -8.99
CA CYS A 67 8.98 0.67 -9.31
C CYS A 67 8.08 -0.57 -9.42
N MET A 68 7.22 -0.79 -8.43
CA MET A 68 6.43 -2.02 -8.34
C MET A 68 5.33 -2.13 -9.39
N TYR A 69 4.80 -1.02 -9.87
CA TYR A 69 3.74 -1.04 -10.87
C TYR A 69 4.30 -0.92 -12.30
N VAL A 70 5.33 -0.10 -12.51
CA VAL A 70 6.02 -0.02 -13.81
C VAL A 70 6.68 -1.35 -14.17
N ALA A 71 7.34 -2.00 -13.22
CA ALA A 71 7.98 -3.30 -13.44
C ALA A 71 6.99 -4.45 -13.76
N ASN A 72 5.69 -4.22 -13.60
CA ASN A 72 4.63 -5.19 -13.84
C ASN A 72 3.67 -4.81 -14.98
N THR A 73 3.91 -3.71 -15.67
CA THR A 73 3.05 -3.24 -16.79
C THR A 73 3.60 -3.61 -18.16
N THR A 74 4.30 -4.70 -18.30
CA THR A 74 4.91 -5.05 -19.57
C THR A 74 4.06 -5.97 -20.42
N TYR A 75 3.68 -5.45 -21.53
CA TYR A 75 3.00 -5.98 -22.72
C TYR A 75 1.95 -7.06 -22.46
N TYR A 76 2.28 -8.28 -22.18
CA TYR A 76 1.31 -9.39 -22.11
C TYR A 76 1.40 -10.20 -20.82
N SER A 77 2.23 -9.79 -19.88
CA SER A 77 2.42 -10.52 -18.63
C SER A 77 2.48 -9.59 -17.42
N THR A 78 1.91 -10.07 -16.34
CA THR A 78 2.00 -9.44 -15.03
C THR A 78 2.33 -10.51 -13.99
N SER A 79 3.00 -10.12 -12.92
CA SER A 79 3.26 -11.02 -11.78
C SER A 79 2.11 -11.05 -10.77
N TRP A 80 1.08 -10.22 -10.95
CA TRP A 80 -0.10 -10.23 -10.11
C TRP A 80 -1.02 -11.40 -10.45
N VAL A 81 -1.37 -12.20 -9.46
CA VAL A 81 -2.34 -13.31 -9.57
C VAL A 81 -3.73 -12.88 -9.09
N VAL A 82 -3.80 -11.83 -8.27
CA VAL A 82 -5.05 -11.19 -7.85
C VAL A 82 -5.44 -10.07 -8.82
N PRO A 83 -6.72 -9.67 -8.87
CA PRO A 83 -7.12 -8.48 -9.62
C PRO A 83 -6.30 -7.25 -9.23
N TRP A 84 -5.79 -6.54 -10.23
CA TRP A 84 -4.92 -5.40 -10.00
C TRP A 84 -5.20 -4.24 -10.95
N MET A 85 -4.84 -3.04 -10.54
CA MET A 85 -4.95 -1.84 -11.36
C MET A 85 -3.76 -0.91 -11.12
N HIS A 86 -3.13 -0.45 -12.20
CA HIS A 86 -2.12 0.60 -12.15
C HIS A 86 -2.82 1.97 -12.20
N THR A 87 -2.49 2.84 -11.28
CA THR A 87 -3.07 4.18 -11.16
C THR A 87 -2.00 5.26 -11.28
N GLN A 88 -2.42 6.51 -11.44
CA GLN A 88 -1.53 7.66 -11.50
C GLN A 88 -0.73 7.80 -10.18
N LEU A 89 0.48 8.37 -10.24
CA LEU A 89 1.48 8.41 -9.16
C LEU A 89 0.94 8.88 -7.80
N GLY A 90 0.06 9.89 -7.78
CA GLY A 90 -0.50 10.43 -6.54
C GLY A 90 -1.87 9.86 -6.15
N SER A 91 -2.43 8.90 -6.88
CA SER A 91 -3.86 8.55 -6.76
C SER A 91 -4.16 7.23 -6.04
N SER A 92 -3.18 6.57 -5.41
CA SER A 92 -3.40 5.27 -4.75
C SER A 92 -4.51 5.32 -3.70
N GLY A 93 -4.54 6.34 -2.85
CA GLY A 93 -5.59 6.51 -1.84
C GLY A 93 -6.97 6.63 -2.46
N SER A 94 -7.16 7.59 -3.37
CA SER A 94 -8.46 7.83 -4.03
C SER A 94 -8.92 6.65 -4.87
N ALA A 95 -8.01 5.96 -5.55
CA ALA A 95 -8.33 4.75 -6.30
C ALA A 95 -8.78 3.60 -5.38
N GLY A 96 -8.10 3.41 -4.24
CA GLY A 96 -8.49 2.45 -3.21
C GLY A 96 -9.87 2.73 -2.66
N LEU A 97 -10.15 4.00 -2.32
CA LEU A 97 -11.47 4.43 -1.84
C LEU A 97 -12.55 4.19 -2.90
N GLY A 98 -12.28 4.54 -4.15
CA GLY A 98 -13.20 4.32 -5.27
C GLY A 98 -13.51 2.84 -5.50
N ALA A 99 -12.50 1.96 -5.42
CA ALA A 99 -12.68 0.52 -5.52
C ALA A 99 -13.53 -0.04 -4.37
N ALA A 100 -13.24 0.36 -3.12
CA ALA A 100 -14.02 -0.05 -1.96
C ALA A 100 -15.49 0.40 -2.06
N ALA A 101 -15.72 1.63 -2.49
CA ALA A 101 -17.07 2.15 -2.72
C ALA A 101 -17.80 1.39 -3.87
N GLY A 102 -17.09 1.09 -4.95
CA GLY A 102 -17.61 0.31 -6.06
C GLY A 102 -18.01 -1.10 -5.63
N LEU A 103 -17.20 -1.80 -4.85
CA LEU A 103 -17.53 -3.11 -4.29
C LEU A 103 -18.82 -3.06 -3.46
N LYS A 104 -18.92 -2.12 -2.53
CA LYS A 104 -20.15 -1.93 -1.73
C LYS A 104 -21.36 -1.66 -2.60
N ALA A 105 -21.22 -0.82 -3.62
CA ALA A 105 -22.32 -0.53 -4.56
C ALA A 105 -22.76 -1.77 -5.34
N LEU A 106 -21.82 -2.61 -5.80
CA LEU A 106 -22.13 -3.87 -6.49
C LEU A 106 -22.81 -4.88 -5.58
N MET A 107 -22.35 -5.01 -4.35
CA MET A 107 -22.96 -5.87 -3.31
C MET A 107 -24.39 -5.43 -3.01
N ARG A 108 -24.62 -4.12 -2.80
CA ARG A 108 -25.95 -3.57 -2.56
C ARG A 108 -26.92 -3.81 -3.72
N LYS A 109 -26.42 -3.75 -4.95
CA LYS A 109 -27.23 -4.02 -6.17
C LYS A 109 -27.43 -5.52 -6.44
N GLY A 110 -26.93 -6.41 -5.58
CA GLY A 110 -26.98 -7.86 -5.78
C GLY A 110 -26.14 -8.37 -6.96
N LYS A 111 -25.28 -7.52 -7.54
CA LYS A 111 -24.38 -7.89 -8.64
C LYS A 111 -23.11 -8.57 -8.18
N LEU A 112 -22.81 -8.48 -6.90
CA LEU A 112 -21.70 -9.16 -6.25
C LEU A 112 -22.19 -9.75 -4.93
N LYS A 113 -21.72 -10.96 -4.60
CA LYS A 113 -22.04 -11.62 -3.35
C LYS A 113 -21.48 -10.80 -2.17
N GLN A 114 -22.27 -10.69 -1.11
CA GLN A 114 -21.82 -10.02 0.13
C GLN A 114 -20.81 -10.91 0.86
N GLU A 115 -19.55 -10.64 0.65
CA GLU A 115 -18.44 -11.36 1.27
C GLU A 115 -17.22 -10.43 1.36
N PRO A 116 -16.33 -10.63 2.36
CA PRO A 116 -15.16 -9.77 2.54
C PRO A 116 -14.22 -9.82 1.35
N ILE A 117 -13.87 -8.66 0.81
CA ILE A 117 -12.85 -8.48 -0.23
C ILE A 117 -11.88 -7.40 0.27
N ASN A 118 -10.62 -7.75 0.41
CA ASN A 118 -9.58 -6.83 0.82
C ASN A 118 -9.26 -5.86 -0.31
N VAL A 119 -9.18 -4.58 0.00
CA VAL A 119 -8.72 -3.54 -0.94
C VAL A 119 -7.38 -3.01 -0.42
N ILE A 120 -6.31 -3.25 -1.17
CA ILE A 120 -4.98 -2.79 -0.82
C ILE A 120 -4.51 -1.76 -1.85
N ALA A 121 -4.22 -0.56 -1.40
CA ALA A 121 -3.67 0.51 -2.21
C ALA A 121 -2.17 0.64 -1.93
N PHE A 122 -1.34 0.25 -2.90
CA PHE A 122 0.11 0.38 -2.81
C PHE A 122 0.61 1.70 -3.37
N CYS A 123 1.62 2.27 -2.74
CA CYS A 123 2.39 3.40 -3.27
C CYS A 123 3.86 3.31 -2.86
N GLY A 124 4.74 3.90 -3.66
CA GLY A 124 6.09 4.21 -3.22
C GLY A 124 6.09 5.43 -2.31
N ASP A 125 7.24 5.74 -1.73
CA ASP A 125 7.40 6.91 -0.85
C ASP A 125 7.14 8.23 -1.59
N GLY A 126 7.60 8.40 -2.82
CA GLY A 126 7.27 9.59 -3.62
C GLY A 126 5.78 9.73 -3.91
N GLY A 127 5.10 8.62 -4.18
CA GLY A 127 3.65 8.56 -4.36
C GLY A 127 2.87 8.73 -3.07
N GLY A 128 3.40 8.28 -1.94
CA GLY A 128 2.73 8.33 -0.64
C GLY A 128 3.04 9.58 0.17
N ALA A 129 4.33 9.86 0.37
CA ALA A 129 4.77 10.93 1.24
C ALA A 129 4.76 12.33 0.58
N ASP A 130 4.70 12.38 -0.75
CA ASP A 130 4.71 13.64 -1.50
C ASP A 130 3.43 13.81 -2.33
N MET A 131 3.38 13.25 -3.54
CA MET A 131 2.33 13.59 -4.52
C MET A 131 0.94 13.06 -4.13
N GLY A 132 0.84 11.94 -3.45
CA GLY A 132 -0.42 11.31 -3.06
C GLY A 132 -0.84 11.55 -1.61
N LEU A 133 -0.11 12.38 -0.87
CA LEU A 133 -0.42 12.62 0.55
C LEU A 133 -1.85 13.12 0.77
N SER A 134 -2.33 14.03 -0.09
CA SER A 134 -3.70 14.54 -0.02
C SER A 134 -4.75 13.46 -0.28
N ALA A 135 -4.52 12.58 -1.27
CA ALA A 135 -5.41 11.48 -1.59
C ALA A 135 -5.46 10.42 -0.47
N ILE A 136 -4.31 10.14 0.15
CA ILE A 136 -4.22 9.26 1.33
C ILE A 136 -4.97 9.88 2.50
N SER A 137 -4.69 11.14 2.81
CA SER A 137 -5.37 11.89 3.87
C SER A 137 -6.88 11.87 3.70
N ALA A 138 -7.37 12.17 2.49
CA ALA A 138 -8.80 12.12 2.19
C ALA A 138 -9.38 10.72 2.39
N THR A 139 -8.69 9.66 1.99
CA THR A 139 -9.15 8.28 2.17
C THR A 139 -9.32 7.93 3.65
N LEU A 140 -8.38 8.35 4.49
CA LEU A 140 -8.41 8.06 5.93
C LEU A 140 -9.55 8.78 6.69
N THR A 141 -10.22 9.76 6.06
CA THR A 141 -11.42 10.40 6.63
C THR A 141 -12.71 9.61 6.38
N HIS A 142 -12.64 8.48 5.68
CA HIS A 142 -13.79 7.64 5.33
C HIS A 142 -13.72 6.26 6.02
N PRO A 143 -14.01 6.18 7.33
CA PRO A 143 -13.84 4.94 8.11
C PRO A 143 -14.78 3.79 7.71
N ASP A 144 -15.81 4.08 6.90
CA ASP A 144 -16.76 3.07 6.43
C ASP A 144 -16.24 2.25 5.24
N TYR A 145 -15.07 2.60 4.70
CA TYR A 145 -14.47 1.89 3.57
C TYR A 145 -13.17 1.22 4.00
N ASN A 146 -13.15 -0.11 3.93
CA ASN A 146 -11.98 -0.90 4.30
C ASN A 146 -10.91 -0.83 3.21
N VAL A 147 -10.00 0.11 3.34
CA VAL A 147 -8.85 0.29 2.45
C VAL A 147 -7.57 0.24 3.26
N LEU A 148 -6.71 -0.71 2.98
CA LEU A 148 -5.35 -0.73 3.52
C LEU A 148 -4.41 0.00 2.57
N ILE A 149 -3.79 1.06 3.03
CA ILE A 149 -2.75 1.77 2.28
C ILE A 149 -1.38 1.23 2.72
N LEU A 150 -0.62 0.71 1.78
CA LEU A 150 0.73 0.21 1.99
C LEU A 150 1.73 1.05 1.21
N MET A 151 2.57 1.79 1.92
CA MET A 151 3.68 2.53 1.34
C MET A 151 4.97 1.70 1.46
N TYR A 152 5.56 1.32 0.32
CA TYR A 152 6.92 0.80 0.31
C TYR A 152 7.90 1.96 0.23
N ASP A 153 8.77 2.05 1.21
CA ASP A 153 9.69 3.17 1.39
C ASP A 153 11.08 2.77 0.89
N ASN A 154 11.38 3.07 -0.36
CA ASN A 154 12.69 2.89 -0.96
C ASN A 154 13.51 4.19 -0.99
N GLU A 155 13.07 5.19 -0.22
CA GLU A 155 13.79 6.42 0.12
C GLU A 155 14.08 7.36 -1.05
N SER A 156 13.40 7.18 -2.18
CA SER A 156 13.58 8.04 -3.37
C SER A 156 12.49 7.80 -4.41
N TYR A 157 12.38 8.69 -5.40
CA TYR A 157 11.74 8.35 -6.68
C TYR A 157 12.67 7.39 -7.46
N ALA A 158 12.80 6.17 -6.96
CA ALA A 158 13.81 5.22 -7.43
C ALA A 158 13.57 4.76 -8.88
N ASN A 159 12.31 4.67 -9.32
CA ASN A 159 11.96 4.22 -10.67
C ASN A 159 12.51 5.14 -11.78
N THR A 160 12.64 6.43 -11.50
CA THR A 160 13.06 7.45 -12.44
C THR A 160 14.51 7.90 -12.25
N ASP A 161 15.32 7.08 -11.58
CA ASP A 161 16.74 7.29 -11.32
C ASP A 161 17.05 8.12 -10.06
N ILE A 162 16.46 7.71 -8.94
CA ILE A 162 16.85 8.14 -7.58
C ILE A 162 16.71 9.65 -7.34
N GLN A 163 15.61 10.27 -7.78
CA GLN A 163 15.32 11.65 -7.38
C GLN A 163 14.92 11.72 -5.90
N LEU A 164 15.15 12.89 -5.33
CA LEU A 164 14.84 13.20 -3.94
C LEU A 164 13.33 13.07 -3.66
N SER A 165 12.96 12.31 -2.64
CA SER A 165 11.60 12.24 -2.09
C SER A 165 11.54 12.81 -0.67
N GLY A 166 10.32 12.92 -0.14
CA GLY A 166 10.10 13.27 1.26
C GLY A 166 10.59 12.21 2.26
N SER A 167 10.91 11.01 1.78
CA SER A 167 11.46 9.90 2.59
C SER A 167 12.97 9.75 2.47
N THR A 168 13.63 10.57 1.65
CA THR A 168 15.09 10.49 1.48
C THR A 168 15.81 10.88 2.78
N PRO A 169 16.74 10.04 3.29
CA PRO A 169 17.46 10.32 4.52
C PRO A 169 18.34 11.56 4.42
N TYR A 170 18.55 12.22 5.56
CA TYR A 170 19.48 13.35 5.65
C TYR A 170 20.89 12.94 5.20
N GLY A 171 21.51 13.75 4.38
CA GLY A 171 22.86 13.52 3.87
C GLY A 171 22.95 12.58 2.66
N ALA A 172 21.82 12.01 2.19
CA ALA A 172 21.84 11.09 1.07
C ALA A 172 22.18 11.77 -0.25
N HIS A 173 22.83 11.01 -1.13
CA HIS A 173 23.07 11.38 -2.53
C HIS A 173 21.82 11.02 -3.35
N THR A 174 21.35 11.94 -4.16
CA THR A 174 20.30 11.71 -5.17
C THR A 174 20.68 12.43 -6.47
N THR A 175 19.95 12.16 -7.56
CA THR A 175 20.15 12.88 -8.83
C THR A 175 19.91 14.40 -8.69
N PHE A 176 19.08 14.83 -7.72
CA PHE A 176 18.82 16.24 -7.42
C PHE A 176 19.79 16.82 -6.37
N SER A 177 20.57 16.00 -5.71
CA SER A 177 21.55 16.40 -4.71
C SER A 177 22.86 15.66 -4.88
N PRO A 178 23.55 15.82 -6.02
CA PRO A 178 24.80 15.15 -6.27
C PRO A 178 25.91 15.67 -5.37
N PRO A 179 26.96 14.86 -5.12
CA PRO A 179 28.14 15.30 -4.39
C PRO A 179 28.85 16.40 -5.18
N GLY A 180 29.45 17.35 -4.46
CA GLY A 180 30.20 18.44 -5.08
C GLY A 180 31.38 18.90 -4.20
N LYS A 181 32.34 19.58 -4.80
CA LYS A 181 33.55 20.07 -4.11
C LYS A 181 33.22 20.97 -2.91
N ALA A 182 32.15 21.77 -2.99
CA ALA A 182 31.72 22.70 -1.96
C ALA A 182 30.69 22.11 -0.97
N ARG A 183 30.15 20.92 -1.22
CA ARG A 183 29.09 20.32 -0.39
C ARG A 183 29.48 18.88 -0.02
N ARG A 184 29.79 18.68 1.24
CA ARG A 184 30.03 17.33 1.80
C ARG A 184 28.74 16.60 2.15
N ILE A 185 27.67 17.34 2.45
CA ILE A 185 26.32 16.81 2.74
C ILE A 185 25.45 17.20 1.55
N MET A 186 24.95 16.21 0.81
CA MET A 186 24.21 16.40 -0.42
C MET A 186 22.79 16.88 -0.13
N HIS A 187 22.03 16.08 0.61
CA HIS A 187 20.65 16.38 0.97
C HIS A 187 20.57 16.84 2.44
N ARG A 188 19.87 17.96 2.70
CA ARG A 188 19.79 18.61 4.02
C ARG A 188 18.38 18.71 4.57
N ARG A 189 17.47 17.83 4.14
CA ARG A 189 16.10 17.75 4.68
C ARG A 189 15.95 16.47 5.49
N TRP A 190 15.15 16.53 6.53
CA TRP A 190 14.82 15.36 7.32
C TRP A 190 13.74 14.55 6.64
N LYS A 191 13.84 13.23 6.77
CA LYS A 191 12.82 12.28 6.32
C LYS A 191 11.49 12.56 7.02
N LYS A 192 10.40 12.57 6.26
CA LYS A 192 9.04 12.68 6.80
C LYS A 192 8.70 11.43 7.61
N ASN A 193 8.15 11.60 8.80
CA ASN A 193 7.58 10.48 9.56
C ASN A 193 6.10 10.33 9.19
N MET A 194 5.83 9.57 8.12
CA MET A 194 4.49 9.39 7.57
C MET A 194 3.55 8.74 8.58
N ALA A 195 4.00 7.72 9.30
CA ALA A 195 3.17 7.03 10.27
C ALA A 195 2.71 7.98 11.40
N ALA A 196 3.63 8.76 11.95
CA ALA A 196 3.30 9.74 12.99
C ALA A 196 2.38 10.85 12.47
N MET A 197 2.64 11.38 11.27
CA MET A 197 1.79 12.41 10.65
C MET A 197 0.36 11.92 10.44
N LEU A 198 0.20 10.74 9.87
CA LEU A 198 -1.13 10.19 9.58
C LEU A 198 -1.86 9.79 10.87
N ALA A 199 -1.17 9.22 11.85
CA ALA A 199 -1.78 8.89 13.14
C ALA A 199 -2.25 10.14 13.90
N ALA A 200 -1.46 11.21 13.91
CA ALA A 200 -1.82 12.45 14.61
C ALA A 200 -2.94 13.23 13.90
N GLY A 201 -2.98 13.20 12.58
CA GLY A 201 -3.93 13.99 11.78
C GLY A 201 -5.26 13.31 11.49
N HIS A 202 -5.41 12.00 11.74
CA HIS A 202 -6.60 11.22 11.33
C HIS A 202 -7.14 10.38 12.48
N PRO A 203 -7.94 10.95 13.38
CA PRO A 203 -8.48 10.22 14.54
C PRO A 203 -9.42 9.07 14.16
N THR A 204 -9.95 9.06 12.95
CA THR A 204 -10.78 7.97 12.41
C THR A 204 -9.96 6.79 11.86
N CYS A 205 -8.66 6.97 11.65
CA CYS A 205 -7.78 5.90 11.18
C CYS A 205 -7.57 4.87 12.29
N ARG A 206 -8.00 3.62 12.05
CA ARG A 206 -8.03 2.57 13.06
C ARG A 206 -6.70 1.85 13.26
N TYR A 207 -5.80 1.95 12.28
CA TYR A 207 -4.51 1.30 12.34
C TYR A 207 -3.45 2.08 11.57
N VAL A 208 -2.34 2.37 12.22
CA VAL A 208 -1.13 2.90 11.61
C VAL A 208 0.05 2.09 12.14
N GLY A 209 0.98 1.74 11.28
CA GLY A 209 2.17 0.99 11.69
C GLY A 209 3.28 1.05 10.66
N THR A 210 4.48 0.80 11.12
CA THR A 210 5.66 0.59 10.29
C THR A 210 6.13 -0.85 10.44
N VAL A 211 6.58 -1.46 9.35
CA VAL A 211 7.06 -2.84 9.33
C VAL A 211 8.37 -2.95 8.57
N CYS A 212 9.16 -3.95 8.90
CA CYS A 212 10.39 -4.28 8.18
C CYS A 212 10.35 -5.75 7.76
N MET A 213 10.72 -6.04 6.53
CA MET A 213 10.67 -7.40 6.00
C MET A 213 11.72 -8.34 6.58
N SER A 214 12.74 -7.83 7.25
CA SER A 214 13.64 -8.63 8.07
C SER A 214 12.89 -9.42 9.17
N TYR A 215 11.71 -8.92 9.57
CA TYR A 215 10.79 -9.57 10.50
C TYR A 215 9.51 -10.02 9.78
N SER A 216 9.65 -10.85 8.76
CA SER A 216 8.60 -11.19 7.78
C SER A 216 7.29 -11.64 8.43
N VAL A 217 7.32 -12.54 9.42
CA VAL A 217 6.12 -13.04 10.11
C VAL A 217 5.41 -11.92 10.85
N GLN A 218 6.16 -11.03 11.52
CA GLN A 218 5.60 -9.88 12.21
C GLN A 218 4.96 -8.90 11.21
N ALA A 219 5.65 -8.61 10.10
CA ALA A 219 5.15 -7.73 9.06
C ALA A 219 3.85 -8.27 8.44
N MET A 220 3.80 -9.56 8.10
CA MET A 220 2.59 -10.22 7.60
C MET A 220 1.44 -10.20 8.62
N ASN A 221 1.74 -10.42 9.88
CA ASN A 221 0.73 -10.36 10.95
C ASN A 221 0.21 -8.94 11.18
N SER A 222 1.05 -7.92 10.99
CA SER A 222 0.62 -6.51 11.03
C SER A 222 -0.37 -6.20 9.92
N VAL A 223 -0.14 -6.72 8.70
CA VAL A 223 -1.11 -6.59 7.59
C VAL A 223 -2.42 -7.31 7.91
N ARG A 224 -2.36 -8.55 8.41
CA ARG A 224 -3.56 -9.29 8.83
C ARG A 224 -4.36 -8.54 9.88
N LYS A 225 -3.67 -7.99 10.88
CA LYS A 225 -4.30 -7.16 11.92
C LYS A 225 -4.98 -5.94 11.31
N ALA A 226 -4.29 -5.20 10.43
CA ALA A 226 -4.86 -4.03 9.75
C ALA A 226 -6.12 -4.38 8.95
N LEU A 227 -6.06 -5.44 8.13
CA LEU A 227 -7.21 -5.92 7.34
C LEU A 227 -8.37 -6.44 8.19
N SER A 228 -8.11 -6.92 9.42
CA SER A 228 -9.14 -7.43 10.34
C SER A 228 -9.84 -6.32 11.13
N ILE A 229 -9.25 -5.15 11.20
CA ILE A 229 -9.81 -3.98 11.90
C ILE A 229 -10.70 -3.18 10.94
N GLY A 230 -10.34 -3.12 9.67
CA GLY A 230 -11.03 -2.35 8.62
C GLY A 230 -10.64 -0.90 8.56
#